data_ee2b06cba6d994f13fcfa35e1f5237c8
#
_entry.id   ee2b06cba6d994f13fcfa35e1f5237c8
#
_cell.length_a   1.000
_cell.length_b   1.000
_cell.length_c   1.000
_cell.angle_alpha   90.00
_cell.angle_beta   90.00
_cell.angle_gamma   90.00
#
_symmetry.space_group_name_H-M   'P 1'
#
loop_
_entity.id
_entity.type
_entity.pdbx_description
1 polymer ?
#
loop_
_entity_poly.entity_id
_entity_poly.type
_entity_poly.pdbx_seq_one_letter_code
_entity_poly.pdbx_strand_id
1 'polypeptide(L)'
;MNFVGTFWSLVPPIIAIALALITKEVYMSLFIGILSGALLYANFAPVATTEAIFEVMISKLGDAWNIGILIFLVFLGIMVALMTRAGGSAAYGEWANKKIKSRRGALLSTFGLGSLIFVDDYFNCLTVGSVMRPVTDRYNISRAKLAYIIDATAAPICIIAPVSSWAAAVSGYTSGDGFSLFLQTIPFNLYALLTIIMVVYMACSDFDFGPMAKFEHNAKTTGDLHSGSSDYHSERELPVSGKGKVIDLVLPVIFLIASCITCMVYTGGFFDGTDFITAFAQCDASMGLVLGSFISLVFTFLLYIPRKVISFKEFAECIPEGFQMMVSAIIILIMAWTLGGFCSDMLDAGAFVDAALEGSSISVGIFPVVLFAIATGLAFSTGTSWGTFSILIPIATEIFPEGSSLLVIAIAAVLAGAVCGDNISPISDTTIMASAGAQCNHVNHVSTQMPYAMVVAASCLVGYTVAGFVQNWFAVFGSAVVTLFVILTVLKNKNKA
;
A
#
# COMPACT_ATOMS: atom_id res chain seq x y z
N MET A 1 -24.76 13.02 -23.87
CA MET A 1 -25.21 12.00 -22.88
C MET A 1 -24.57 12.39 -21.55
N ASN A 2 -25.28 12.26 -20.44
CA ASN A 2 -24.65 12.54 -19.14
C ASN A 2 -24.08 11.22 -18.59
N PHE A 3 -22.75 11.10 -18.52
CA PHE A 3 -22.06 9.91 -18.00
C PHE A 3 -21.70 10.06 -16.52
N VAL A 4 -21.82 11.30 -15.99
CA VAL A 4 -21.47 11.65 -14.60
C VAL A 4 -22.46 11.02 -13.63
N GLY A 5 -21.97 10.44 -12.53
CA GLY A 5 -22.80 9.79 -11.51
C GLY A 5 -23.50 8.51 -11.97
N THR A 6 -23.01 7.85 -13.03
CA THR A 6 -23.61 6.64 -13.60
C THR A 6 -22.59 5.49 -13.62
N PHE A 7 -23.04 4.27 -13.98
CA PHE A 7 -22.15 3.11 -14.17
C PHE A 7 -20.95 3.42 -15.07
N TRP A 8 -21.07 4.35 -16.01
CA TRP A 8 -19.99 4.73 -16.92
C TRP A 8 -18.81 5.37 -16.20
N SER A 9 -19.00 5.92 -15.00
CA SER A 9 -17.88 6.46 -14.17
C SER A 9 -16.88 5.38 -13.72
N LEU A 10 -17.28 4.10 -13.69
CA LEU A 10 -16.41 2.97 -13.37
C LEU A 10 -15.74 2.34 -14.60
N VAL A 11 -16.15 2.72 -15.82
CA VAL A 11 -15.62 2.13 -17.06
C VAL A 11 -14.14 2.45 -17.28
N PRO A 12 -13.61 3.67 -17.03
CA PRO A 12 -12.20 3.99 -17.21
C PRO A 12 -11.24 3.11 -16.40
N PRO A 13 -11.42 2.93 -15.09
CA PRO A 13 -10.54 2.05 -14.31
C PRO A 13 -10.72 0.58 -14.70
N ILE A 14 -11.93 0.13 -15.07
CA ILE A 14 -12.14 -1.24 -15.56
C ILE A 14 -11.34 -1.50 -16.84
N ILE A 15 -11.32 -0.55 -17.78
CA ILE A 15 -10.51 -0.63 -19.01
C ILE A 15 -9.02 -0.70 -18.66
N ALA A 16 -8.53 0.21 -17.81
CA ALA A 16 -7.14 0.25 -17.41
C ALA A 16 -6.70 -1.08 -16.77
N ILE A 17 -7.50 -1.61 -15.84
CA ILE A 17 -7.24 -2.87 -15.16
C ILE A 17 -7.25 -4.05 -16.14
N ALA A 18 -8.28 -4.15 -16.97
CA ALA A 18 -8.39 -5.24 -17.94
C ALA A 18 -7.19 -5.25 -18.90
N LEU A 19 -6.81 -4.08 -19.42
CA LEU A 19 -5.66 -3.97 -20.30
C LEU A 19 -4.35 -4.29 -19.58
N ALA A 20 -4.13 -3.80 -18.35
CA ALA A 20 -2.92 -4.11 -17.58
C ALA A 20 -2.76 -5.62 -17.34
N LEU A 21 -3.85 -6.31 -17.01
CA LEU A 21 -3.83 -7.76 -16.79
C LEU A 21 -3.62 -8.57 -18.08
N ILE A 22 -4.19 -8.10 -19.21
CA ILE A 22 -4.08 -8.79 -20.50
C ILE A 22 -2.71 -8.53 -21.16
N THR A 23 -2.30 -7.25 -21.21
CA THR A 23 -1.09 -6.84 -21.94
C THR A 23 0.18 -6.92 -21.10
N LYS A 24 0.05 -6.94 -19.78
CA LYS A 24 1.12 -6.79 -18.78
C LYS A 24 1.88 -5.47 -18.91
N GLU A 25 1.25 -4.47 -19.55
CA GLU A 25 1.78 -3.14 -19.76
C GLU A 25 0.96 -2.12 -18.97
N VAL A 26 1.58 -1.49 -17.94
CA VAL A 26 0.89 -0.59 -17.01
C VAL A 26 0.71 0.80 -17.60
N TYR A 27 1.77 1.38 -18.19
CA TYR A 27 1.73 2.77 -18.66
C TYR A 27 0.65 2.99 -19.72
N MET A 28 0.65 2.15 -20.77
CA MET A 28 -0.33 2.26 -21.84
C MET A 28 -1.74 1.93 -21.37
N SER A 29 -1.88 1.02 -20.42
CA SER A 29 -3.18 0.67 -19.85
C SER A 29 -3.79 1.81 -19.06
N LEU A 30 -3.00 2.47 -18.21
CA LEU A 30 -3.41 3.68 -17.49
C LEU A 30 -3.72 4.81 -18.47
N PHE A 31 -2.89 5.02 -19.49
CA PHE A 31 -3.11 6.07 -20.50
C PHE A 31 -4.45 5.86 -21.23
N ILE A 32 -4.75 4.62 -21.67
CA ILE A 32 -6.01 4.32 -22.34
C ILE A 32 -7.20 4.47 -21.35
N GLY A 33 -7.02 4.11 -20.08
CA GLY A 33 -7.98 4.38 -19.02
C GLY A 33 -8.26 5.88 -18.89
N ILE A 34 -7.23 6.70 -18.77
CA ILE A 34 -7.34 8.17 -18.71
C ILE A 34 -8.04 8.71 -19.96
N LEU A 35 -7.61 8.27 -21.15
CA LEU A 35 -8.22 8.68 -22.40
C LEU A 35 -9.71 8.34 -22.45
N SER A 36 -10.10 7.14 -21.99
CA SER A 36 -11.51 6.74 -21.95
C SER A 36 -12.33 7.59 -20.97
N GLY A 37 -11.77 7.92 -19.79
CA GLY A 37 -12.38 8.84 -18.83
C GLY A 37 -12.58 10.25 -19.41
N ALA A 38 -11.55 10.78 -20.04
CA ALA A 38 -11.58 12.09 -20.70
C ALA A 38 -12.59 12.13 -21.87
N LEU A 39 -12.66 11.05 -22.67
CA LEU A 39 -13.66 10.93 -23.75
C LEU A 39 -15.09 10.94 -23.22
N LEU A 40 -15.37 10.21 -22.16
CA LEU A 40 -16.68 10.20 -21.51
C LEU A 40 -17.03 11.58 -20.94
N TYR A 41 -16.09 12.20 -20.24
CA TYR A 41 -16.26 13.54 -19.66
C TYR A 41 -16.51 14.60 -20.74
N ALA A 42 -15.71 14.62 -21.80
CA ALA A 42 -15.79 15.57 -22.89
C ALA A 42 -16.87 15.22 -23.95
N ASN A 43 -17.74 14.21 -23.70
CA ASN A 43 -18.71 13.72 -24.67
C ASN A 43 -18.13 13.45 -26.06
N PHE A 44 -16.94 12.84 -26.11
CA PHE A 44 -16.19 12.49 -27.33
C PHE A 44 -15.72 13.65 -28.19
N ALA A 45 -15.65 14.89 -27.64
CA ALA A 45 -15.11 16.05 -28.35
C ALA A 45 -13.56 16.01 -28.30
N PRO A 46 -12.83 15.89 -29.44
CA PRO A 46 -11.38 15.59 -29.42
C PRO A 46 -10.53 16.66 -28.72
N VAL A 47 -10.80 17.94 -28.97
CA VAL A 47 -10.05 19.05 -28.35
C VAL A 47 -10.31 19.09 -26.85
N ALA A 48 -11.57 19.09 -26.42
CA ALA A 48 -11.94 19.09 -25.02
C ALA A 48 -11.43 17.85 -24.27
N THR A 49 -11.36 16.67 -24.93
CA THR A 49 -10.74 15.47 -24.36
C THR A 49 -9.26 15.69 -24.05
N THR A 50 -8.51 16.28 -24.99
CA THR A 50 -7.09 16.55 -24.79
C THR A 50 -6.87 17.59 -23.69
N GLU A 51 -7.65 18.68 -23.71
CA GLU A 51 -7.59 19.72 -22.67
C GLU A 51 -7.87 19.12 -21.28
N ALA A 52 -8.94 18.34 -21.15
CA ALA A 52 -9.33 17.71 -19.89
C ALA A 52 -8.21 16.78 -19.32
N ILE A 53 -7.51 16.01 -20.18
CA ILE A 53 -6.41 15.16 -19.72
C ILE A 53 -5.33 16.00 -19.02
N PHE A 54 -4.89 17.08 -19.65
CA PHE A 54 -3.81 17.90 -19.10
C PHE A 54 -4.28 18.77 -17.94
N GLU A 55 -5.52 19.28 -17.96
CA GLU A 55 -6.09 20.01 -16.82
C GLU A 55 -6.13 19.15 -15.56
N VAL A 56 -6.65 17.92 -15.66
CA VAL A 56 -6.71 17.00 -14.51
C VAL A 56 -5.30 16.62 -14.07
N MET A 57 -4.40 16.29 -15.00
CA MET A 57 -3.03 15.93 -14.67
C MET A 57 -2.27 17.09 -13.98
N ILE A 58 -2.40 18.30 -14.49
CA ILE A 58 -1.76 19.49 -13.89
C ILE A 58 -2.38 19.78 -12.52
N SER A 59 -3.69 19.67 -12.37
CA SER A 59 -4.36 19.84 -11.08
C SER A 59 -3.86 18.84 -10.05
N LYS A 60 -3.76 17.55 -10.40
CA LYS A 60 -3.24 16.50 -9.50
C LYS A 60 -1.76 16.68 -9.19
N LEU A 61 -0.95 17.12 -10.16
CA LEU A 61 0.46 17.46 -9.91
C LEU A 61 0.63 18.76 -9.10
N GLY A 62 -0.29 19.71 -9.22
CA GLY A 62 -0.28 20.95 -8.44
C GLY A 62 -0.76 20.78 -7.00
N ASP A 63 -1.30 19.64 -6.66
CA ASP A 63 -1.72 19.32 -5.30
C ASP A 63 -0.51 19.17 -4.36
N ALA A 64 -0.52 19.90 -3.25
CA ALA A 64 0.59 19.93 -2.31
C ALA A 64 0.89 18.57 -1.69
N TRP A 65 -0.15 17.76 -1.43
CA TRP A 65 0.00 16.40 -0.92
C TRP A 65 0.73 15.50 -1.92
N ASN A 66 0.27 15.48 -3.17
CA ASN A 66 0.84 14.65 -4.22
C ASN A 66 2.30 15.04 -4.53
N ILE A 67 2.58 16.34 -4.65
CA ILE A 67 3.95 16.85 -4.83
C ILE A 67 4.85 16.43 -3.67
N GLY A 68 4.36 16.53 -2.44
CA GLY A 68 5.12 16.10 -1.26
C GLY A 68 5.48 14.63 -1.32
N ILE A 69 4.54 13.75 -1.71
CA ILE A 69 4.82 12.32 -1.90
C ILE A 69 5.88 12.09 -2.97
N LEU A 70 5.81 12.79 -4.12
CA LEU A 70 6.84 12.67 -5.15
C LEU A 70 8.23 13.12 -4.67
N ILE A 71 8.32 14.22 -3.93
CA ILE A 71 9.58 14.69 -3.33
C ILE A 71 10.11 13.66 -2.31
N PHE A 72 9.23 13.13 -1.46
CA PHE A 72 9.61 12.08 -0.51
C PHE A 72 10.15 10.83 -1.21
N LEU A 73 9.51 10.37 -2.30
CA LEU A 73 9.99 9.25 -3.11
C LEU A 73 11.41 9.50 -3.64
N VAL A 74 11.67 10.71 -4.16
CA VAL A 74 13.01 11.08 -4.64
C VAL A 74 14.03 11.03 -3.51
N PHE A 75 13.73 11.64 -2.36
CA PHE A 75 14.65 11.62 -1.21
C PHE A 75 14.88 10.21 -0.69
N LEU A 76 13.87 9.39 -0.68
CA LEU A 76 14.02 8.00 -0.27
C LEU A 76 14.84 7.19 -1.28
N GLY A 77 14.63 7.36 -2.58
CA GLY A 77 15.46 6.75 -3.61
C GLY A 77 16.94 7.15 -3.45
N ILE A 78 17.21 8.44 -3.17
CA ILE A 78 18.56 8.93 -2.86
C ILE A 78 19.12 8.23 -1.60
N MET A 79 18.32 8.07 -0.54
CA MET A 79 18.71 7.35 0.66
C MET A 79 19.08 5.89 0.37
N VAL A 80 18.28 5.21 -0.46
CA VAL A 80 18.55 3.83 -0.89
C VAL A 80 19.86 3.75 -1.68
N ALA A 81 20.06 4.64 -2.65
CA ALA A 81 21.29 4.72 -3.44
C ALA A 81 22.52 4.94 -2.54
N LEU A 82 22.43 5.86 -1.59
CA LEU A 82 23.49 6.14 -0.61
C LEU A 82 23.79 4.94 0.29
N MET A 83 22.78 4.28 0.83
CA MET A 83 22.98 3.09 1.69
C MET A 83 23.57 1.92 0.91
N THR A 84 23.17 1.76 -0.34
CA THR A 84 23.72 0.76 -1.27
C THR A 84 25.18 1.07 -1.60
N ARG A 85 25.47 2.31 -2.03
CA ARG A 85 26.81 2.79 -2.38
C ARG A 85 27.77 2.71 -1.18
N ALA A 86 27.30 3.05 0.01
CA ALA A 86 28.04 2.94 1.25
C ALA A 86 28.38 1.49 1.62
N GLY A 87 27.70 0.51 1.03
CA GLY A 87 27.85 -0.91 1.35
C GLY A 87 27.11 -1.34 2.61
N GLY A 88 26.25 -0.49 3.15
CA GLY A 88 25.44 -0.77 4.32
C GLY A 88 24.48 -1.94 4.10
N SER A 89 23.82 -1.99 2.94
CA SER A 89 22.92 -3.09 2.57
C SER A 89 23.68 -4.43 2.43
N ALA A 90 24.87 -4.41 1.80
CA ALA A 90 25.71 -5.61 1.69
C ALA A 90 26.19 -6.10 3.08
N ALA A 91 26.65 -5.19 3.92
CA ALA A 91 27.07 -5.49 5.28
C ALA A 91 25.91 -6.02 6.14
N TYR A 92 24.69 -5.45 6.01
CA TYR A 92 23.50 -5.96 6.67
C TYR A 92 23.14 -7.36 6.15
N GLY A 93 23.19 -7.56 4.85
CA GLY A 93 23.00 -8.87 4.23
C GLY A 93 23.98 -9.93 4.80
N GLU A 94 25.25 -9.60 4.98
CA GLU A 94 26.23 -10.47 5.62
C GLU A 94 25.93 -10.75 7.09
N TRP A 95 25.52 -9.71 7.83
CA TRP A 95 25.09 -9.85 9.23
C TRP A 95 23.81 -10.69 9.33
N ALA A 96 22.81 -10.40 8.52
CA ALA A 96 21.55 -11.14 8.46
C ALA A 96 21.78 -12.61 8.09
N ASN A 97 22.70 -12.87 7.16
CA ASN A 97 23.08 -14.24 6.79
C ASN A 97 23.71 -15.02 7.95
N LYS A 98 24.43 -14.34 8.85
CA LYS A 98 24.99 -14.96 10.05
C LYS A 98 23.92 -15.22 11.13
N LYS A 99 22.91 -14.36 11.22
CA LYS A 99 21.86 -14.41 12.26
C LYS A 99 20.60 -15.11 11.77
N ILE A 100 20.15 -14.79 10.56
CA ILE A 100 19.01 -15.43 9.90
C ILE A 100 19.55 -16.69 9.21
N LYS A 101 19.16 -17.85 9.70
CA LYS A 101 19.69 -19.14 9.22
C LYS A 101 18.70 -19.91 8.36
N SER A 102 17.57 -19.31 8.01
CA SER A 102 16.55 -20.00 7.24
C SER A 102 15.73 -19.03 6.39
N ARG A 103 15.15 -19.56 5.32
CA ARG A 103 14.21 -18.88 4.48
C ARG A 103 12.99 -18.36 5.28
N ARG A 104 12.48 -19.19 6.21
CA ARG A 104 11.41 -18.77 7.15
C ARG A 104 11.83 -17.58 8.00
N GLY A 105 13.06 -17.61 8.50
CA GLY A 105 13.62 -16.48 9.26
C GLY A 105 13.67 -15.20 8.44
N ALA A 106 14.03 -15.25 7.17
CA ALA A 106 14.04 -14.08 6.29
C ALA A 106 12.62 -13.53 6.07
N LEU A 107 11.63 -14.39 5.78
CA LEU A 107 10.23 -14.00 5.61
C LEU A 107 9.64 -13.38 6.88
N LEU A 108 9.85 -14.04 8.04
CA LEU A 108 9.36 -13.52 9.33
C LEU A 108 10.08 -12.25 9.78
N SER A 109 11.34 -12.08 9.44
CA SER A 109 12.06 -10.83 9.71
C SER A 109 11.57 -9.70 8.82
N THR A 110 11.19 -9.97 7.56
CA THR A 110 10.55 -8.99 6.68
C THR A 110 9.20 -8.57 7.25
N PHE A 111 8.37 -9.54 7.64
CA PHE A 111 7.09 -9.30 8.30
C PHE A 111 7.27 -8.47 9.59
N GLY A 112 8.24 -8.84 10.44
CA GLY A 112 8.51 -8.14 11.69
C GLY A 112 8.95 -6.69 11.48
N LEU A 113 9.81 -6.44 10.48
CA LEU A 113 10.24 -5.08 10.13
C LEU A 113 9.06 -4.27 9.58
N GLY A 114 8.27 -4.84 8.67
CA GLY A 114 7.05 -4.19 8.14
C GLY A 114 6.07 -3.85 9.26
N SER A 115 5.87 -4.76 10.21
CA SER A 115 4.99 -4.50 11.35
C SER A 115 5.52 -3.44 12.33
N LEU A 116 6.82 -3.20 12.37
CA LEU A 116 7.42 -2.15 13.21
C LEU A 116 7.32 -0.75 12.57
N ILE A 117 7.23 -0.68 11.25
CA ILE A 117 7.10 0.58 10.50
C ILE A 117 5.61 0.84 10.23
N PHE A 118 4.83 1.02 11.28
CA PHE A 118 3.37 1.16 11.20
C PHE A 118 2.88 2.61 11.10
N VAL A 119 3.78 3.55 11.08
CA VAL A 119 3.46 4.99 11.18
C VAL A 119 2.74 5.48 9.93
N ASP A 120 3.23 5.03 8.77
CA ASP A 120 2.72 5.40 7.47
C ASP A 120 3.00 4.27 6.47
N ASP A 121 2.04 3.96 5.61
CA ASP A 121 2.10 2.83 4.68
C ASP A 121 3.05 3.07 3.50
N TYR A 122 3.13 4.30 2.98
CA TYR A 122 4.07 4.65 1.92
C TYR A 122 5.51 4.50 2.38
N PHE A 123 5.78 5.05 3.56
CA PHE A 123 7.08 4.91 4.20
C PHE A 123 7.45 3.45 4.47
N ASN A 124 6.48 2.64 4.90
CA ASN A 124 6.64 1.20 5.10
C ASN A 124 7.07 0.52 3.79
N CYS A 125 6.29 0.67 2.71
CA CYS A 125 6.52 0.00 1.44
C CYS A 125 7.95 0.17 0.94
N LEU A 126 8.46 1.38 0.95
CA LEU A 126 9.76 1.71 0.38
C LEU A 126 10.91 1.34 1.31
N THR A 127 10.74 1.55 2.62
CA THR A 127 11.80 1.28 3.61
C THR A 127 12.00 -0.21 3.81
N VAL A 128 10.93 -0.98 4.03
CA VAL A 128 11.03 -2.45 4.21
C VAL A 128 11.59 -3.10 2.96
N GLY A 129 11.17 -2.66 1.78
CA GLY A 129 11.67 -3.16 0.50
C GLY A 129 13.17 -2.95 0.37
N SER A 130 13.65 -1.73 0.55
CA SER A 130 15.07 -1.40 0.41
C SER A 130 15.96 -2.17 1.40
N VAL A 131 15.50 -2.35 2.63
CA VAL A 131 16.25 -3.02 3.71
C VAL A 131 16.24 -4.53 3.55
N MET A 132 15.09 -5.13 3.22
CA MET A 132 14.93 -6.59 3.23
C MET A 132 15.26 -7.26 1.91
N ARG A 133 15.29 -6.54 0.81
CA ARG A 133 15.65 -7.05 -0.51
C ARG A 133 16.95 -7.84 -0.53
N PRO A 134 18.11 -7.32 -0.04
CA PRO A 134 19.34 -8.09 -0.04
C PRO A 134 19.29 -9.37 0.81
N VAL A 135 18.44 -9.37 1.85
CA VAL A 135 18.24 -10.54 2.72
C VAL A 135 17.40 -11.60 2.01
N THR A 136 16.28 -11.20 1.40
CA THR A 136 15.37 -12.12 0.70
C THR A 136 16.01 -12.73 -0.52
N ASP A 137 16.82 -11.97 -1.28
CA ASP A 137 17.56 -12.45 -2.45
C ASP A 137 18.51 -13.60 -2.10
N ARG A 138 19.23 -13.49 -0.98
CA ARG A 138 20.13 -14.54 -0.50
C ARG A 138 19.48 -15.86 -0.18
N TYR A 139 18.18 -15.83 0.18
CA TYR A 139 17.40 -17.02 0.49
C TYR A 139 16.54 -17.47 -0.68
N ASN A 140 16.81 -16.97 -1.89
CA ASN A 140 16.06 -17.29 -3.11
C ASN A 140 14.55 -17.11 -2.91
N ILE A 141 14.15 -16.01 -2.28
CA ILE A 141 12.75 -15.57 -2.15
C ILE A 141 12.46 -14.67 -3.34
N SER A 142 11.38 -14.97 -4.08
CA SER A 142 11.02 -14.17 -5.25
C SER A 142 10.72 -12.71 -4.87
N ARG A 143 11.00 -11.80 -5.80
CA ARG A 143 10.67 -10.38 -5.62
C ARG A 143 9.18 -10.16 -5.47
N ALA A 144 8.36 -10.97 -6.13
CA ALA A 144 6.92 -10.96 -5.97
C ALA A 144 6.49 -11.34 -4.54
N LYS A 145 7.15 -12.32 -3.91
CA LYS A 145 6.87 -12.70 -2.52
C LYS A 145 7.29 -11.60 -1.54
N LEU A 146 8.43 -10.96 -1.80
CA LEU A 146 8.87 -9.81 -1.02
C LEU A 146 7.85 -8.67 -1.13
N ALA A 147 7.44 -8.29 -2.35
CA ALA A 147 6.44 -7.25 -2.60
C ALA A 147 5.12 -7.56 -1.87
N TYR A 148 4.65 -8.81 -1.92
CA TYR A 148 3.46 -9.24 -1.19
C TYR A 148 3.58 -9.01 0.33
N ILE A 149 4.70 -9.38 0.96
CA ILE A 149 4.87 -9.19 2.41
C ILE A 149 4.92 -7.71 2.76
N ILE A 150 5.57 -6.89 1.94
CA ILE A 150 5.63 -5.45 2.13
C ILE A 150 4.23 -4.86 2.09
N ASP A 151 3.48 -5.09 1.03
CA ASP A 151 2.13 -4.56 0.83
C ASP A 151 1.16 -5.06 1.92
N ALA A 152 1.24 -6.35 2.26
CA ALA A 152 0.46 -6.97 3.32
C ALA A 152 0.82 -6.49 4.75
N THR A 153 1.93 -5.80 4.93
CA THR A 153 2.35 -5.20 6.21
C THR A 153 2.36 -3.67 6.20
N ALA A 154 2.01 -3.04 5.09
CA ALA A 154 1.85 -1.59 4.99
C ALA A 154 0.44 -1.17 5.44
N ALA A 155 -0.48 -0.96 4.52
CA ALA A 155 -1.85 -0.53 4.84
C ALA A 155 -2.55 -1.45 5.88
N PRO A 156 -2.46 -2.81 5.80
CA PRO A 156 -3.11 -3.65 6.81
C PRO A 156 -2.60 -3.47 8.24
N ILE A 157 -1.34 -3.10 8.45
CA ILE A 157 -0.82 -2.80 9.79
C ILE A 157 -1.17 -1.37 10.21
N CYS A 158 -1.02 -0.39 9.29
CA CYS A 158 -1.30 1.01 9.58
C CYS A 158 -2.76 1.24 9.99
N ILE A 159 -3.71 0.54 9.36
CA ILE A 159 -5.16 0.69 9.63
C ILE A 159 -5.59 0.12 10.99
N ILE A 160 -4.77 -0.67 11.65
CA ILE A 160 -5.02 -1.20 13.00
C ILE A 160 -4.05 -0.63 14.04
N ALA A 161 -3.14 0.25 13.63
CA ALA A 161 -2.19 0.87 14.54
C ALA A 161 -2.83 2.11 15.18
N PRO A 162 -2.89 2.18 16.53
CA PRO A 162 -3.54 3.29 17.22
C PRO A 162 -2.90 4.67 16.95
N VAL A 163 -1.61 4.67 16.60
CA VAL A 163 -0.84 5.88 16.32
C VAL A 163 -0.31 5.79 14.91
N SER A 164 -1.13 6.13 13.93
CA SER A 164 -0.80 6.12 12.51
C SER A 164 -1.47 7.30 11.80
N SER A 165 -1.00 7.65 10.61
CA SER A 165 -1.69 8.60 9.74
C SER A 165 -3.13 8.19 9.45
N TRP A 166 -3.40 6.87 9.42
CA TRP A 166 -4.72 6.30 9.19
C TRP A 166 -5.68 6.49 10.36
N ALA A 167 -5.23 6.27 11.61
CA ALA A 167 -6.03 6.53 12.81
C ALA A 167 -6.52 7.99 12.84
N ALA A 168 -5.64 8.88 12.43
CA ALA A 168 -5.91 10.30 12.29
C ALA A 168 -7.02 10.59 11.28
N ALA A 169 -6.84 10.12 10.06
CA ALA A 169 -7.77 10.37 8.97
C ALA A 169 -9.17 9.82 9.30
N VAL A 170 -9.25 8.58 9.80
CA VAL A 170 -10.53 7.95 10.16
C VAL A 170 -11.24 8.71 11.26
N SER A 171 -10.50 9.17 12.28
CA SER A 171 -11.06 9.99 13.36
C SER A 171 -11.66 11.31 12.85
N GLY A 172 -11.10 11.87 11.78
CA GLY A 172 -11.60 13.11 11.18
C GLY A 172 -12.90 12.99 10.39
N TYR A 173 -13.33 11.77 10.04
CA TYR A 173 -14.57 11.54 9.30
C TYR A 173 -15.76 11.21 10.18
N THR A 174 -15.59 11.15 11.49
CA THR A 174 -16.64 10.81 12.45
C THR A 174 -16.89 11.97 13.40
N SER A 175 -18.17 12.21 13.76
CA SER A 175 -18.56 13.18 14.77
C SER A 175 -18.22 12.65 16.18
N GLY A 176 -17.91 13.53 17.12
CA GLY A 176 -17.63 13.16 18.50
C GLY A 176 -16.23 12.61 18.74
N ASP A 177 -16.10 11.57 19.60
CA ASP A 177 -14.80 10.92 19.88
C ASP A 177 -14.44 9.89 18.80
N GLY A 178 -14.07 10.41 17.61
CA GLY A 178 -13.70 9.61 16.45
C GLY A 178 -12.51 8.70 16.69
N PHE A 179 -11.59 9.08 17.58
CA PHE A 179 -10.44 8.25 17.91
C PHE A 179 -10.85 7.01 18.73
N SER A 180 -11.73 7.18 19.73
CA SER A 180 -12.29 6.04 20.47
C SER A 180 -13.06 5.10 19.56
N LEU A 181 -13.85 5.65 18.62
CA LEU A 181 -14.56 4.87 17.63
C LEU A 181 -13.58 4.08 16.74
N PHE A 182 -12.51 4.73 16.26
CA PHE A 182 -11.45 4.04 15.51
C PHE A 182 -10.85 2.88 16.30
N LEU A 183 -10.50 3.07 17.58
CA LEU A 183 -9.95 2.00 18.41
C LEU A 183 -10.89 0.81 18.54
N GLN A 184 -12.20 1.06 18.62
CA GLN A 184 -13.22 0.02 18.67
C GLN A 184 -13.34 -0.76 17.35
N THR A 185 -12.98 -0.17 16.20
CA THR A 185 -13.00 -0.87 14.91
C THR A 185 -11.87 -1.89 14.76
N ILE A 186 -10.75 -1.72 15.47
CA ILE A 186 -9.54 -2.55 15.31
C ILE A 186 -9.83 -4.05 15.44
N PRO A 187 -10.53 -4.54 16.48
CA PRO A 187 -10.85 -5.96 16.61
C PRO A 187 -11.72 -6.51 15.47
N PHE A 188 -12.53 -5.65 14.85
CA PHE A 188 -13.43 -6.01 13.76
C PHE A 188 -12.85 -5.75 12.37
N ASN A 189 -11.62 -5.23 12.26
CA ASN A 189 -10.95 -5.09 10.98
C ASN A 189 -10.42 -6.45 10.49
N LEU A 190 -11.34 -7.25 9.94
CA LEU A 190 -11.07 -8.65 9.61
C LEU A 190 -10.00 -8.77 8.53
N TYR A 191 -9.97 -7.88 7.51
CA TYR A 191 -9.00 -7.99 6.43
C TYR A 191 -7.57 -7.82 6.94
N ALA A 192 -7.32 -6.81 7.76
CA ALA A 192 -6.01 -6.58 8.34
C ALA A 192 -5.55 -7.77 9.20
N LEU A 193 -6.42 -8.23 10.12
CA LEU A 193 -6.11 -9.34 11.02
C LEU A 193 -5.87 -10.66 10.28
N LEU A 194 -6.71 -10.99 9.29
CA LEU A 194 -6.57 -12.22 8.51
C LEU A 194 -5.38 -12.15 7.54
N THR A 195 -5.05 -10.98 7.02
CA THR A 195 -3.85 -10.78 6.19
C THR A 195 -2.58 -11.04 7.00
N ILE A 196 -2.51 -10.58 8.24
CA ILE A 196 -1.42 -10.91 9.17
C ILE A 196 -1.30 -12.42 9.37
N ILE A 197 -2.41 -13.10 9.65
CA ILE A 197 -2.44 -14.56 9.79
C ILE A 197 -1.98 -15.24 8.51
N MET A 198 -2.44 -14.76 7.35
CA MET A 198 -2.06 -15.29 6.04
C MET A 198 -0.56 -15.18 5.80
N VAL A 199 0.04 -14.00 6.01
CA VAL A 199 1.49 -13.79 5.84
C VAL A 199 2.29 -14.71 6.75
N VAL A 200 1.94 -14.79 8.03
CA VAL A 200 2.63 -15.66 9.00
C VAL A 200 2.47 -17.13 8.61
N TYR A 201 1.26 -17.56 8.22
CA TYR A 201 1.04 -18.93 7.76
C TYR A 201 1.87 -19.27 6.52
N MET A 202 1.91 -18.40 5.51
CA MET A 202 2.69 -18.62 4.29
C MET A 202 4.20 -18.64 4.59
N ALA A 203 4.69 -17.75 5.46
CA ALA A 203 6.08 -17.73 5.88
C ALA A 203 6.50 -19.00 6.63
N CYS A 204 5.61 -19.56 7.47
CA CYS A 204 5.89 -20.75 8.27
C CYS A 204 5.70 -22.07 7.55
N SER A 205 4.67 -22.17 6.67
CA SER A 205 4.30 -23.43 6.02
C SER A 205 5.09 -23.74 4.76
N ASP A 206 5.80 -22.75 4.19
CA ASP A 206 6.47 -22.82 2.88
C ASP A 206 5.52 -23.28 1.74
N PHE A 207 4.23 -23.00 1.91
CA PHE A 207 3.16 -23.32 0.98
C PHE A 207 2.77 -22.08 0.20
N ASP A 208 2.79 -22.13 -1.11
CA ASP A 208 2.34 -21.11 -2.02
C ASP A 208 1.35 -21.67 -3.01
N PHE A 209 0.44 -20.86 -3.50
CA PHE A 209 -0.57 -21.25 -4.48
C PHE A 209 -0.76 -20.17 -5.56
N GLY A 210 -1.48 -20.53 -6.62
CA GLY A 210 -1.68 -19.64 -7.76
C GLY A 210 -0.36 -19.22 -8.44
N PRO A 211 -0.31 -18.05 -9.07
CA PRO A 211 0.89 -17.57 -9.75
C PRO A 211 2.11 -17.47 -8.83
N MET A 212 1.93 -17.11 -7.55
CA MET A 212 3.02 -17.02 -6.59
C MET A 212 3.81 -18.33 -6.44
N ALA A 213 3.12 -19.49 -6.49
CA ALA A 213 3.79 -20.79 -6.41
C ALA A 213 4.82 -21.00 -7.53
N LYS A 214 4.53 -20.49 -8.75
CA LYS A 214 5.46 -20.55 -9.89
C LYS A 214 6.67 -19.63 -9.65
N PHE A 215 6.46 -18.41 -9.16
CA PHE A 215 7.54 -17.48 -8.87
C PHE A 215 8.47 -18.02 -7.80
N GLU A 216 7.90 -18.57 -6.73
CA GLU A 216 8.66 -19.16 -5.64
C GLU A 216 9.38 -20.45 -6.06
N HIS A 217 8.77 -21.26 -6.93
CA HIS A 217 9.43 -22.42 -7.51
C HIS A 217 10.65 -22.02 -8.35
N ASN A 218 10.52 -21.03 -9.24
CA ASN A 218 11.61 -20.53 -10.07
C ASN A 218 12.74 -19.96 -9.20
N ALA A 219 12.40 -19.14 -8.21
CA ALA A 219 13.40 -18.59 -7.30
C ALA A 219 14.16 -19.68 -6.54
N LYS A 220 13.47 -20.75 -6.08
CA LYS A 220 14.10 -21.87 -5.35
C LYS A 220 14.97 -22.75 -6.23
N THR A 221 14.55 -23.02 -7.48
CA THR A 221 15.21 -24.04 -8.33
C THR A 221 16.26 -23.46 -9.25
N THR A 222 16.04 -22.28 -9.80
CA THR A 222 16.91 -21.65 -10.80
C THR A 222 17.65 -20.42 -10.25
N GLY A 223 17.24 -19.91 -9.09
CA GLY A 223 17.72 -18.62 -8.55
C GLY A 223 17.13 -17.41 -9.28
N ASP A 224 16.17 -17.61 -10.20
CA ASP A 224 15.51 -16.52 -10.90
C ASP A 224 14.44 -15.88 -10.00
N LEU A 225 14.79 -14.77 -9.40
CA LEU A 225 13.94 -14.03 -8.46
C LEU A 225 12.79 -13.27 -9.17
N HIS A 226 12.90 -13.08 -10.47
CA HIS A 226 11.96 -12.31 -11.30
C HIS A 226 11.06 -13.17 -12.19
N SER A 227 11.26 -14.49 -12.22
CA SER A 227 10.53 -15.45 -13.09
C SER A 227 10.53 -15.08 -14.57
N GLY A 228 11.72 -14.71 -15.09
CA GLY A 228 11.91 -14.41 -16.51
C GLY A 228 11.35 -13.05 -16.95
N SER A 229 10.83 -12.22 -16.05
CA SER A 229 10.46 -10.85 -16.38
C SER A 229 11.72 -9.98 -16.48
N SER A 230 12.06 -9.59 -17.71
CA SER A 230 13.22 -8.75 -18.03
C SER A 230 12.99 -7.25 -17.76
N ASP A 231 11.82 -6.88 -17.25
CA ASP A 231 11.33 -5.50 -17.26
C ASP A 231 11.81 -4.64 -16.09
N TYR A 232 12.43 -5.22 -15.08
CA TYR A 232 13.35 -4.47 -14.26
C TYR A 232 14.71 -4.55 -14.96
N HIS A 233 15.04 -3.49 -15.70
CA HIS A 233 16.39 -3.31 -16.23
C HIS A 233 17.38 -3.61 -15.13
N SER A 234 18.29 -4.53 -15.42
CA SER A 234 19.39 -4.85 -14.53
C SER A 234 19.97 -3.51 -14.07
N GLU A 235 19.78 -3.21 -12.79
CA GLU A 235 20.40 -2.06 -12.20
C GLU A 235 21.87 -2.12 -12.60
N ARG A 236 22.39 -1.01 -13.10
CA ARG A 236 23.84 -0.83 -13.10
C ARG A 236 24.30 -1.17 -11.70
N GLU A 237 25.05 -2.25 -11.56
CA GLU A 237 25.65 -2.58 -10.27
C GLU A 237 26.43 -1.34 -9.85
N LEU A 238 25.88 -0.62 -8.89
CA LEU A 238 26.53 0.57 -8.35
C LEU A 238 27.82 0.10 -7.67
N PRO A 239 28.95 0.74 -7.92
CA PRO A 239 30.19 0.38 -7.26
C PRO A 239 30.00 0.54 -5.73
N VAL A 240 30.14 -0.56 -5.00
CA VAL A 240 29.93 -0.61 -3.55
C VAL A 240 31.24 -0.30 -2.84
N SER A 241 31.20 0.59 -1.84
CA SER A 241 32.32 0.86 -0.96
C SER A 241 32.61 -0.40 -0.10
N GLY A 242 33.84 -0.93 -0.17
CA GLY A 242 34.26 -2.01 0.71
C GLY A 242 34.40 -1.62 2.20
N LYS A 243 34.07 -0.39 2.58
CA LYS A 243 34.20 0.15 3.94
C LYS A 243 32.87 0.15 4.71
N GLY A 244 31.79 -0.24 4.07
CA GLY A 244 30.45 -0.23 4.65
C GLY A 244 30.30 -1.16 5.84
N LYS A 245 29.54 -0.73 6.82
CA LYS A 245 29.18 -1.49 8.03
C LYS A 245 27.66 -1.52 8.17
N VAL A 246 27.14 -2.46 8.96
CA VAL A 246 25.70 -2.56 9.29
C VAL A 246 25.14 -1.23 9.81
N ILE A 247 25.92 -0.46 10.55
CA ILE A 247 25.52 0.86 11.07
C ILE A 247 25.23 1.85 9.93
N ASP A 248 25.83 1.68 8.76
CA ASP A 248 25.64 2.55 7.60
C ASP A 248 24.32 2.24 6.85
N LEU A 249 23.63 1.18 7.22
CA LEU A 249 22.25 0.93 6.84
C LEU A 249 21.28 1.25 7.99
N VAL A 250 21.55 0.69 9.19
CA VAL A 250 20.60 0.69 10.29
C VAL A 250 20.42 2.10 10.87
N LEU A 251 21.50 2.87 11.02
CA LEU A 251 21.43 4.20 11.64
C LEU A 251 20.69 5.22 10.76
N PRO A 252 20.92 5.32 9.43
CA PRO A 252 20.12 6.16 8.56
C PRO A 252 18.63 5.80 8.58
N VAL A 253 18.29 4.49 8.59
CA VAL A 253 16.88 4.05 8.64
C VAL A 253 16.22 4.43 9.97
N ILE A 254 16.87 4.15 11.11
CA ILE A 254 16.34 4.55 12.43
C ILE A 254 16.18 6.07 12.50
N PHE A 255 17.16 6.81 11.98
CA PHE A 255 17.10 8.27 11.98
C PHE A 255 16.00 8.80 11.05
N LEU A 256 15.79 8.16 9.89
CA LEU A 256 14.69 8.46 8.97
C LEU A 256 13.34 8.28 9.66
N ILE A 257 13.13 7.13 10.34
CA ILE A 257 11.90 6.87 11.10
C ILE A 257 11.70 7.95 12.17
N ALA A 258 12.72 8.20 12.99
CA ALA A 258 12.63 9.16 14.08
C ALA A 258 12.37 10.59 13.57
N SER A 259 13.05 11.01 12.50
CA SER A 259 12.85 12.36 11.92
C SER A 259 11.48 12.49 11.25
N CYS A 260 11.00 11.46 10.52
CA CYS A 260 9.65 11.50 9.94
C CYS A 260 8.58 11.59 11.04
N ILE A 261 8.64 10.74 12.08
CA ILE A 261 7.70 10.82 13.21
C ILE A 261 7.75 12.22 13.86
N THR A 262 8.95 12.72 14.11
CA THR A 262 9.11 14.06 14.74
C THR A 262 8.52 15.15 13.85
N CYS A 263 8.75 15.10 12.54
CA CYS A 263 8.21 16.09 11.60
C CYS A 263 6.69 15.94 11.43
N MET A 264 6.14 14.74 11.48
CA MET A 264 4.69 14.53 11.43
C MET A 264 4.01 15.14 12.67
N VAL A 265 4.48 14.86 13.88
CA VAL A 265 3.90 15.51 15.10
C VAL A 265 4.19 17.02 15.15
N TYR A 266 5.27 17.49 14.53
CA TYR A 266 5.55 18.91 14.37
C TYR A 266 4.48 19.59 13.51
N THR A 267 4.18 19.03 12.33
CA THR A 267 3.12 19.58 11.46
C THR A 267 1.73 19.53 12.10
N GLY A 268 1.50 18.62 13.04
CA GLY A 268 0.27 18.53 13.84
C GLY A 268 0.22 19.40 15.09
N GLY A 269 1.24 20.27 15.33
CA GLY A 269 1.22 21.25 16.42
C GLY A 269 1.63 20.70 17.80
N PHE A 270 2.33 19.57 17.87
CA PHE A 270 2.81 19.00 19.15
C PHE A 270 3.67 19.99 19.94
N PHE A 271 4.56 20.69 19.27
CA PHE A 271 5.44 21.67 19.91
C PHE A 271 4.74 22.98 20.29
N ASP A 272 3.51 23.18 19.80
CA ASP A 272 2.64 24.31 20.15
C ASP A 272 1.65 23.96 21.27
N GLY A 273 1.80 22.76 21.88
CA GLY A 273 1.03 22.33 23.05
C GLY A 273 -0.11 21.34 22.77
N THR A 274 -0.26 20.91 21.54
CA THR A 274 -1.19 19.82 21.20
C THR A 274 -0.65 18.50 21.77
N ASP A 275 -1.51 17.66 22.34
CA ASP A 275 -1.07 16.34 22.81
C ASP A 275 -0.60 15.45 21.66
N PHE A 276 0.26 14.46 21.95
CA PHE A 276 0.91 13.63 20.93
C PHE A 276 -0.09 12.91 20.01
N ILE A 277 -1.18 12.39 20.57
CA ILE A 277 -2.18 11.64 19.80
C ILE A 277 -2.90 12.56 18.83
N THR A 278 -3.38 13.72 19.33
CA THR A 278 -4.06 14.72 18.52
C THR A 278 -3.13 15.33 17.47
N ALA A 279 -1.89 15.66 17.84
CA ALA A 279 -0.90 16.17 16.90
C ALA A 279 -0.60 15.18 15.78
N PHE A 280 -0.48 13.90 16.12
CA PHE A 280 -0.31 12.84 15.12
C PHE A 280 -1.56 12.66 14.25
N ALA A 281 -2.74 12.84 14.84
CA ALA A 281 -4.03 12.77 14.17
C ALA A 281 -4.24 13.92 13.15
N GLN A 282 -3.75 15.10 13.41
CA GLN A 282 -3.94 16.28 12.57
C GLN A 282 -2.71 16.61 11.72
N CYS A 283 -1.72 15.72 11.67
CA CYS A 283 -0.48 15.98 10.95
C CYS A 283 -0.69 16.07 9.43
N ASP A 284 0.06 16.97 8.79
CA ASP A 284 0.30 16.88 7.34
C ASP A 284 1.37 15.80 7.10
N ALA A 285 0.93 14.56 6.87
CA ALA A 285 1.82 13.42 6.69
C ALA A 285 2.75 13.62 5.48
N SER A 286 2.27 14.18 4.38
CA SER A 286 3.07 14.44 3.18
C SER A 286 4.22 15.40 3.47
N MET A 287 3.92 16.55 4.09
CA MET A 287 4.95 17.51 4.49
C MET A 287 5.88 16.94 5.58
N GLY A 288 5.34 16.20 6.54
CA GLY A 288 6.11 15.52 7.59
C GLY A 288 7.14 14.54 7.02
N LEU A 289 6.76 13.76 6.00
CA LEU A 289 7.63 12.83 5.29
C LEU A 289 8.73 13.57 4.50
N VAL A 290 8.39 14.66 3.81
CA VAL A 290 9.37 15.48 3.07
C VAL A 290 10.42 16.05 4.03
N LEU A 291 9.99 16.72 5.10
CA LEU A 291 10.89 17.32 6.08
C LEU A 291 11.76 16.26 6.76
N GLY A 292 11.16 15.15 7.21
CA GLY A 292 11.86 14.08 7.90
C GLY A 292 12.90 13.38 7.01
N SER A 293 12.55 13.11 5.76
CA SER A 293 13.49 12.50 4.81
C SER A 293 14.61 13.44 4.40
N PHE A 294 14.34 14.74 4.23
CA PHE A 294 15.38 15.72 3.99
C PHE A 294 16.37 15.82 5.17
N ILE A 295 15.87 15.93 6.40
CA ILE A 295 16.72 15.93 7.62
C ILE A 295 17.55 14.64 7.69
N SER A 296 16.98 13.51 7.33
CA SER A 296 17.70 12.23 7.27
C SER A 296 18.78 12.19 6.18
N LEU A 297 18.55 12.81 5.03
CA LEU A 297 19.59 12.99 4.00
C LEU A 297 20.77 13.81 4.52
N VAL A 298 20.49 14.93 5.20
CA VAL A 298 21.54 15.77 5.82
C VAL A 298 22.29 14.97 6.88
N PHE A 299 21.59 14.24 7.73
CA PHE A 299 22.22 13.35 8.72
C PHE A 299 23.12 12.29 8.04
N THR A 300 22.65 11.65 6.99
CA THR A 300 23.39 10.62 6.24
C THR A 300 24.65 11.21 5.58
N PHE A 301 24.55 12.43 5.06
CA PHE A 301 25.70 13.19 4.57
C PHE A 301 26.77 13.34 5.67
N LEU A 302 26.34 13.84 6.84
CA LEU A 302 27.23 14.04 7.98
C LEU A 302 27.79 12.72 8.56
N LEU A 303 27.08 11.62 8.40
CA LEU A 303 27.52 10.29 8.82
C LEU A 303 28.58 9.71 7.87
N TYR A 304 28.39 9.86 6.55
CA TYR A 304 29.20 9.15 5.56
C TYR A 304 30.45 9.93 5.14
N ILE A 305 30.33 11.22 4.88
CA ILE A 305 31.44 12.03 4.33
C ILE A 305 32.60 12.18 5.31
N PRO A 306 32.41 12.58 6.59
CA PRO A 306 33.53 12.70 7.53
C PRO A 306 34.20 11.37 7.82
N ARG A 307 33.44 10.26 7.79
CA ARG A 307 33.98 8.90 7.99
C ARG A 307 34.65 8.33 6.74
N LYS A 308 34.59 9.05 5.61
CA LYS A 308 35.12 8.62 4.31
C LYS A 308 34.59 7.25 3.86
N VAL A 309 33.31 6.98 4.18
CA VAL A 309 32.60 5.79 3.70
C VAL A 309 32.37 5.91 2.22
N ILE A 310 31.91 7.09 1.78
CA ILE A 310 31.82 7.53 0.38
C ILE A 310 32.43 8.94 0.25
N SER A 311 32.83 9.32 -0.94
CA SER A 311 33.32 10.67 -1.25
C SER A 311 32.17 11.63 -1.52
N PHE A 312 32.43 12.94 -1.47
CA PHE A 312 31.46 13.95 -1.82
C PHE A 312 30.93 13.80 -3.27
N LYS A 313 31.82 13.40 -4.19
CA LYS A 313 31.43 13.16 -5.60
C LYS A 313 30.47 11.98 -5.71
N GLU A 314 30.78 10.85 -5.04
CA GLU A 314 29.92 9.68 -5.00
C GLU A 314 28.55 9.98 -4.36
N PHE A 315 28.52 10.83 -3.31
CA PHE A 315 27.28 11.30 -2.73
C PHE A 315 26.44 12.07 -3.74
N ALA A 316 27.04 12.99 -4.50
CA ALA A 316 26.35 13.76 -5.53
C ALA A 316 25.86 12.87 -6.69
N GLU A 317 26.59 11.84 -7.06
CA GLU A 317 26.18 10.85 -8.07
C GLU A 317 24.96 10.04 -7.64
N CYS A 318 24.78 9.79 -6.35
CA CYS A 318 23.61 9.08 -5.81
C CYS A 318 22.29 9.89 -5.96
N ILE A 319 22.35 11.21 -6.17
CA ILE A 319 21.15 12.03 -6.34
C ILE A 319 20.39 11.66 -7.62
N PRO A 320 21.00 11.74 -8.84
CA PRO A 320 20.32 11.31 -10.05
C PRO A 320 20.05 9.79 -10.07
N GLU A 321 20.93 8.97 -9.47
CA GLU A 321 20.72 7.52 -9.38
C GLU A 321 19.46 7.19 -8.56
N GLY A 322 19.29 7.82 -7.39
CA GLY A 322 18.11 7.64 -6.55
C GLY A 322 16.82 8.12 -7.21
N PHE A 323 16.88 9.25 -7.93
CA PHE A 323 15.75 9.71 -8.74
C PHE A 323 15.38 8.68 -9.82
N GLN A 324 16.38 8.15 -10.54
CA GLN A 324 16.17 7.13 -11.56
C GLN A 324 15.50 5.87 -11.03
N MET A 325 15.82 5.46 -9.80
CA MET A 325 15.18 4.30 -9.16
C MET A 325 13.68 4.50 -8.95
N MET A 326 13.22 5.74 -8.78
CA MET A 326 11.82 6.07 -8.51
C MET A 326 11.03 6.52 -9.74
N VAL A 327 11.67 6.70 -10.91
CA VAL A 327 11.02 7.23 -12.13
C VAL A 327 9.77 6.42 -12.50
N SER A 328 9.86 5.09 -12.49
CA SER A 328 8.72 4.23 -12.82
C SER A 328 7.54 4.43 -11.87
N ALA A 329 7.81 4.46 -10.57
CA ALA A 329 6.79 4.69 -9.56
C ALA A 329 6.16 6.09 -9.71
N ILE A 330 6.97 7.11 -9.91
CA ILE A 330 6.52 8.50 -10.11
C ILE A 330 5.58 8.60 -11.32
N ILE A 331 5.96 8.02 -12.48
CA ILE A 331 5.13 8.06 -13.68
C ILE A 331 3.79 7.36 -13.43
N ILE A 332 3.81 6.16 -12.83
CA ILE A 332 2.59 5.39 -12.55
C ILE A 332 1.69 6.16 -11.57
N LEU A 333 2.25 6.76 -10.51
CA LEU A 333 1.49 7.57 -9.55
C LEU A 333 0.80 8.75 -10.24
N ILE A 334 1.52 9.51 -11.07
CA ILE A 334 0.94 10.65 -11.81
C ILE A 334 -0.23 10.19 -12.68
N MET A 335 -0.06 9.08 -13.40
CA MET A 335 -1.11 8.54 -14.25
C MET A 335 -2.28 7.98 -13.43
N ALA A 336 -2.00 7.30 -12.31
CA ALA A 336 -3.04 6.76 -11.42
C ALA A 336 -3.86 7.88 -10.77
N TRP A 337 -3.22 8.95 -10.27
CA TRP A 337 -3.93 10.13 -9.75
C TRP A 337 -4.76 10.83 -10.82
N THR A 338 -4.25 10.91 -12.06
CA THR A 338 -5.00 11.48 -13.19
C THR A 338 -6.24 10.63 -13.50
N LEU A 339 -6.10 9.31 -13.54
CA LEU A 339 -7.22 8.38 -13.74
C LEU A 339 -8.23 8.49 -12.59
N GLY A 340 -7.75 8.51 -11.33
CA GLY A 340 -8.59 8.72 -10.15
C GLY A 340 -9.35 10.04 -10.20
N GLY A 341 -8.70 11.12 -10.64
CA GLY A 341 -9.33 12.42 -10.86
C GLY A 341 -10.48 12.36 -11.86
N PHE A 342 -10.33 11.61 -12.96
CA PHE A 342 -11.46 11.39 -13.87
C PHE A 342 -12.59 10.60 -13.22
N CYS A 343 -12.29 9.57 -12.45
CA CYS A 343 -13.32 8.74 -11.82
C CYS A 343 -14.09 9.49 -10.71
N SER A 344 -13.34 10.14 -9.81
CA SER A 344 -13.91 10.78 -8.62
C SER A 344 -14.39 12.21 -8.90
N ASP A 345 -13.52 13.07 -9.47
CA ASP A 345 -13.81 14.50 -9.54
C ASP A 345 -14.65 14.85 -10.78
N MET A 346 -14.41 14.16 -11.92
CA MET A 346 -15.03 14.51 -13.19
C MET A 346 -16.25 13.67 -13.52
N LEU A 347 -16.23 12.37 -13.23
CA LEU A 347 -17.31 11.44 -13.53
C LEU A 347 -18.15 11.06 -12.31
N ASP A 348 -17.76 11.52 -11.11
CA ASP A 348 -18.50 11.36 -9.86
C ASP A 348 -18.90 9.89 -9.58
N ALA A 349 -17.89 9.02 -9.50
CA ALA A 349 -18.10 7.62 -9.20
C ALA A 349 -18.74 7.40 -7.81
N GLY A 350 -18.48 8.33 -6.87
CA GLY A 350 -19.12 8.35 -5.54
C GLY A 350 -20.62 8.43 -5.62
N ALA A 351 -21.16 9.39 -6.40
CA ALA A 351 -22.62 9.55 -6.54
C ALA A 351 -23.31 8.30 -7.13
N PHE A 352 -22.64 7.57 -8.02
CA PHE A 352 -23.16 6.28 -8.50
C PHE A 352 -23.25 5.23 -7.38
N VAL A 353 -22.21 5.15 -6.54
CA VAL A 353 -22.17 4.22 -5.41
C VAL A 353 -23.23 4.58 -4.37
N ASP A 354 -23.37 5.86 -4.04
CA ASP A 354 -24.38 6.37 -3.11
C ASP A 354 -25.81 6.01 -3.60
N ALA A 355 -26.10 6.30 -4.87
CA ALA A 355 -27.41 5.97 -5.46
C ALA A 355 -27.69 4.45 -5.48
N ALA A 356 -26.66 3.64 -5.67
CA ALA A 356 -26.79 2.19 -5.61
C ALA A 356 -27.08 1.68 -4.19
N LEU A 357 -26.56 2.35 -3.17
CA LEU A 357 -26.81 2.05 -1.75
C LEU A 357 -28.22 2.50 -1.31
N GLU A 358 -28.61 3.74 -1.62
CA GLU A 358 -29.89 4.30 -1.23
C GLU A 358 -31.10 3.53 -1.82
N GLY A 359 -30.94 2.93 -3.01
CA GLY A 359 -31.99 2.17 -3.69
C GLY A 359 -32.24 0.77 -3.10
N SER A 360 -31.50 0.33 -2.07
CA SER A 360 -31.56 -1.04 -1.57
C SER A 360 -32.44 -1.19 -0.32
N SER A 361 -33.50 -2.04 -0.37
CA SER A 361 -34.32 -2.44 0.78
C SER A 361 -33.67 -3.57 1.59
N ILE A 362 -32.40 -3.42 1.97
CA ILE A 362 -31.61 -4.49 2.60
C ILE A 362 -31.79 -4.46 4.13
N SER A 363 -31.89 -5.63 4.77
CA SER A 363 -31.92 -5.75 6.24
C SER A 363 -30.65 -5.14 6.85
N VAL A 364 -30.79 -4.32 7.90
CA VAL A 364 -29.68 -3.62 8.58
C VAL A 364 -28.51 -4.55 8.93
N GLY A 365 -28.78 -5.83 9.27
CA GLY A 365 -27.75 -6.82 9.55
C GLY A 365 -26.88 -7.24 8.36
N ILE A 366 -27.28 -6.93 7.13
CA ILE A 366 -26.49 -7.25 5.93
C ILE A 366 -25.54 -6.09 5.55
N PHE A 367 -25.78 -4.88 6.06
CA PHE A 367 -24.97 -3.71 5.71
C PHE A 367 -23.45 -3.89 5.90
N PRO A 368 -22.92 -4.49 6.97
CA PRO A 368 -21.48 -4.64 7.10
C PRO A 368 -20.85 -5.43 5.95
N VAL A 369 -21.45 -6.52 5.50
CA VAL A 369 -20.91 -7.31 4.39
C VAL A 369 -21.08 -6.57 3.05
N VAL A 370 -22.17 -5.83 2.87
CA VAL A 370 -22.40 -5.00 1.68
C VAL A 370 -21.40 -3.84 1.62
N LEU A 371 -21.19 -3.14 2.72
CA LEU A 371 -20.21 -2.06 2.83
C LEU A 371 -18.78 -2.56 2.57
N PHE A 372 -18.42 -3.73 3.10
CA PHE A 372 -17.13 -4.36 2.79
C PHE A 372 -16.98 -4.61 1.28
N ALA A 373 -18.00 -5.18 0.63
CA ALA A 373 -17.96 -5.48 -0.81
C ALA A 373 -17.90 -4.21 -1.66
N ILE A 374 -18.69 -3.18 -1.31
CA ILE A 374 -18.68 -1.88 -2.00
C ILE A 374 -17.35 -1.17 -1.79
N ALA A 375 -16.83 -1.13 -0.56
CA ALA A 375 -15.53 -0.54 -0.26
C ALA A 375 -14.42 -1.24 -1.04
N THR A 376 -14.44 -2.59 -1.12
CA THR A 376 -13.50 -3.36 -1.92
C THR A 376 -13.59 -2.99 -3.40
N GLY A 377 -14.79 -2.92 -3.96
CA GLY A 377 -15.01 -2.54 -5.36
C GLY A 377 -14.60 -1.11 -5.66
N LEU A 378 -14.91 -0.16 -4.77
CA LEU A 378 -14.57 1.25 -4.93
C LEU A 378 -13.07 1.46 -4.83
N ALA A 379 -12.40 0.93 -3.81
CA ALA A 379 -10.96 1.03 -3.66
C ALA A 379 -10.21 0.35 -4.80
N PHE A 380 -10.69 -0.81 -5.27
CA PHE A 380 -10.16 -1.48 -6.44
C PHE A 380 -10.23 -0.61 -7.70
N SER A 381 -11.34 0.10 -7.90
CA SER A 381 -11.58 0.92 -9.09
C SER A 381 -10.89 2.29 -9.04
N THR A 382 -10.70 2.85 -7.86
CA THR A 382 -10.09 4.18 -7.67
C THR A 382 -8.60 4.12 -7.34
N GLY A 383 -8.11 2.96 -6.87
CA GLY A 383 -6.73 2.77 -6.44
C GLY A 383 -6.39 3.51 -5.15
N THR A 384 -7.39 3.81 -4.30
CA THR A 384 -7.14 4.50 -3.05
C THR A 384 -8.06 4.06 -1.92
N SER A 385 -7.47 3.60 -0.84
CA SER A 385 -8.20 3.35 0.40
C SER A 385 -8.73 4.64 1.01
N TRP A 386 -7.93 5.71 1.00
CA TRP A 386 -8.27 7.00 1.60
C TRP A 386 -9.51 7.63 0.96
N GLY A 387 -9.57 7.65 -0.37
CA GLY A 387 -10.76 8.11 -1.10
C GLY A 387 -11.99 7.28 -0.80
N THR A 388 -11.81 5.96 -0.66
CA THR A 388 -12.90 5.03 -0.38
C THR A 388 -13.53 5.25 0.98
N PHE A 389 -12.73 5.27 2.05
CA PHE A 389 -13.30 5.43 3.39
C PHE A 389 -13.77 6.87 3.65
N SER A 390 -13.18 7.88 2.99
CA SER A 390 -13.67 9.26 3.08
C SER A 390 -15.11 9.44 2.57
N ILE A 391 -15.51 8.62 1.63
CA ILE A 391 -16.89 8.61 1.09
C ILE A 391 -17.81 7.75 1.96
N LEU A 392 -17.35 6.54 2.31
CA LEU A 392 -18.24 5.53 2.90
C LEU A 392 -18.41 5.64 4.43
N ILE A 393 -17.44 6.22 5.17
CA ILE A 393 -17.60 6.41 6.62
C ILE A 393 -18.73 7.38 6.95
N PRO A 394 -18.82 8.59 6.33
CA PRO A 394 -19.98 9.47 6.54
C PRO A 394 -21.32 8.80 6.23
N ILE A 395 -21.40 8.00 5.18
CA ILE A 395 -22.62 7.24 4.84
C ILE A 395 -22.93 6.21 5.94
N ALA A 396 -21.93 5.51 6.47
CA ALA A 396 -22.14 4.56 7.56
C ALA A 396 -22.63 5.25 8.83
N THR A 397 -22.15 6.46 9.15
CA THR A 397 -22.61 7.25 10.31
C THR A 397 -24.04 7.75 10.17
N GLU A 398 -24.53 7.99 8.95
CA GLU A 398 -25.94 8.33 8.71
C GLU A 398 -26.87 7.11 8.83
N ILE A 399 -26.41 5.93 8.44
CA ILE A 399 -27.21 4.69 8.46
C ILE A 399 -27.38 4.14 9.90
N PHE A 400 -26.32 4.23 10.72
CA PHE A 400 -26.30 3.59 12.04
C PHE A 400 -26.27 4.63 13.15
N PRO A 401 -27.06 4.43 14.23
CA PRO A 401 -27.05 5.32 15.39
C PRO A 401 -25.68 5.36 16.05
N GLU A 402 -25.29 6.55 16.52
CA GLU A 402 -24.08 6.72 17.35
C GLU A 402 -24.09 5.77 18.55
N GLY A 403 -22.90 5.19 18.85
CA GLY A 403 -22.73 4.23 19.95
C GLY A 403 -23.28 2.83 19.69
N SER A 404 -23.83 2.54 18.51
CA SER A 404 -24.27 1.18 18.20
C SER A 404 -23.08 0.29 17.82
N SER A 405 -23.13 -0.99 18.27
CA SER A 405 -22.11 -1.96 17.87
C SER A 405 -22.07 -2.21 16.36
N LEU A 406 -23.20 -2.02 15.68
CA LEU A 406 -23.29 -2.15 14.21
C LEU A 406 -22.57 -1.01 13.51
N LEU A 407 -22.55 0.21 14.05
CA LEU A 407 -21.77 1.32 13.51
C LEU A 407 -20.27 0.98 13.53
N VAL A 408 -19.76 0.50 14.67
CA VAL A 408 -18.36 0.08 14.80
C VAL A 408 -18.00 -0.99 13.76
N ILE A 409 -18.86 -2.01 13.62
CA ILE A 409 -18.66 -3.10 12.66
C ILE A 409 -18.75 -2.60 11.20
N ALA A 410 -19.68 -1.69 10.92
CA ALA A 410 -19.85 -1.11 9.59
C ALA A 410 -18.63 -0.29 9.17
N ILE A 411 -18.12 0.57 10.05
CA ILE A 411 -16.89 1.32 9.80
C ILE A 411 -15.69 0.36 9.65
N ALA A 412 -15.57 -0.64 10.51
CA ALA A 412 -14.53 -1.67 10.38
C ALA A 412 -14.61 -2.40 9.03
N ALA A 413 -15.81 -2.68 8.54
CA ALA A 413 -16.02 -3.31 7.23
C ALA A 413 -15.64 -2.38 6.06
N VAL A 414 -15.95 -1.09 6.16
CA VAL A 414 -15.51 -0.07 5.18
C VAL A 414 -13.98 -0.01 5.14
N LEU A 415 -13.32 0.10 6.30
CA LEU A 415 -11.87 0.17 6.40
C LEU A 415 -11.20 -1.10 5.86
N ALA A 416 -11.71 -2.27 6.25
CA ALA A 416 -11.22 -3.56 5.77
C ALA A 416 -11.42 -3.74 4.26
N GLY A 417 -12.57 -3.33 3.74
CA GLY A 417 -12.88 -3.38 2.31
C GLY A 417 -12.01 -2.41 1.50
N ALA A 418 -11.79 -1.21 2.01
CA ALA A 418 -10.92 -0.23 1.38
C ALA A 418 -9.49 -0.77 1.23
N VAL A 419 -8.90 -1.31 2.31
CA VAL A 419 -7.57 -1.93 2.25
C VAL A 419 -7.54 -3.17 1.35
N CYS A 420 -8.59 -3.99 1.38
CA CYS A 420 -8.70 -5.15 0.51
C CYS A 420 -8.69 -4.77 -0.98
N GLY A 421 -9.52 -3.80 -1.35
CA GLY A 421 -9.62 -3.30 -2.73
C GLY A 421 -8.32 -2.67 -3.21
N ASP A 422 -7.68 -1.91 -2.35
CA ASP A 422 -6.39 -1.27 -2.57
C ASP A 422 -5.30 -2.32 -2.87
N ASN A 423 -5.13 -3.31 -2.01
CA ASN A 423 -4.16 -4.38 -2.17
C ASN A 423 -4.34 -5.24 -3.44
N ILE A 424 -5.50 -5.28 -4.06
CA ILE A 424 -5.73 -6.01 -5.32
C ILE A 424 -5.76 -5.11 -6.54
N SER A 425 -5.71 -3.78 -6.35
CA SER A 425 -5.79 -2.81 -7.43
C SER A 425 -4.42 -2.58 -8.09
N PRO A 426 -4.31 -2.74 -9.41
CA PRO A 426 -3.07 -2.41 -10.12
C PRO A 426 -2.82 -0.90 -10.28
N ILE A 427 -3.75 -0.06 -9.88
CA ILE A 427 -3.60 1.41 -9.87
C ILE A 427 -3.46 1.97 -8.45
N SER A 428 -3.33 1.08 -7.45
CA SER A 428 -3.09 1.48 -6.06
C SER A 428 -1.69 2.03 -5.89
N ASP A 429 -1.59 3.14 -5.19
CA ASP A 429 -0.34 3.80 -4.86
C ASP A 429 0.52 2.95 -3.92
N THR A 430 -0.07 2.29 -2.90
CA THR A 430 0.67 1.37 -2.01
C THR A 430 1.19 0.14 -2.74
N THR A 431 0.39 -0.48 -3.60
CA THR A 431 0.79 -1.63 -4.42
C THR A 431 1.91 -1.26 -5.40
N ILE A 432 1.85 -0.04 -5.99
CA ILE A 432 2.91 0.50 -6.83
C ILE A 432 4.20 0.67 -6.02
N MET A 433 4.12 1.28 -4.83
CA MET A 433 5.27 1.51 -3.97
C MET A 433 5.86 0.21 -3.41
N ALA A 434 5.05 -0.78 -3.06
CA ALA A 434 5.51 -2.11 -2.67
C ALA A 434 6.29 -2.80 -3.80
N SER A 435 5.79 -2.66 -5.04
CA SER A 435 6.48 -3.14 -6.24
C SER A 435 7.84 -2.47 -6.41
N ALA A 436 7.89 -1.14 -6.29
CA ALA A 436 9.10 -0.34 -6.41
C ALA A 436 10.10 -0.68 -5.30
N GLY A 437 9.66 -0.75 -4.05
CA GLY A 437 10.48 -1.13 -2.90
C GLY A 437 11.09 -2.52 -3.03
N ALA A 438 10.32 -3.49 -3.50
CA ALA A 438 10.80 -4.83 -3.78
C ALA A 438 11.59 -4.94 -5.07
N GLN A 439 11.56 -3.95 -5.95
CA GLN A 439 12.02 -4.02 -7.35
C GLN A 439 11.41 -5.23 -8.07
N CYS A 440 10.11 -5.34 -7.96
CA CYS A 440 9.31 -6.34 -8.63
C CYS A 440 8.56 -5.70 -9.80
N ASN A 441 8.41 -6.40 -10.93
CA ASN A 441 7.50 -5.94 -11.96
C ASN A 441 6.08 -5.80 -11.36
N HIS A 442 5.48 -4.62 -11.56
CA HIS A 442 4.23 -4.26 -10.91
C HIS A 442 3.07 -5.21 -11.25
N VAL A 443 2.92 -5.59 -12.53
CA VAL A 443 1.87 -6.53 -12.94
C VAL A 443 2.09 -7.92 -12.34
N ASN A 444 3.36 -8.34 -12.21
CA ASN A 444 3.70 -9.59 -11.54
C ASN A 444 3.35 -9.54 -10.05
N HIS A 445 3.62 -8.43 -9.37
CA HIS A 445 3.22 -8.25 -7.99
C HIS A 445 1.70 -8.36 -7.84
N VAL A 446 0.93 -7.57 -8.58
CA VAL A 446 -0.54 -7.61 -8.54
C VAL A 446 -1.08 -9.00 -8.83
N SER A 447 -0.63 -9.64 -9.92
CA SER A 447 -1.14 -10.95 -10.33
C SER A 447 -0.81 -12.07 -9.33
N THR A 448 0.31 -11.97 -8.62
CA THR A 448 0.71 -12.96 -7.61
C THR A 448 0.04 -12.72 -6.26
N GLN A 449 -0.23 -11.46 -5.89
CA GLN A 449 -0.89 -11.08 -4.64
C GLN A 449 -2.40 -11.31 -4.66
N MET A 450 -3.05 -11.02 -5.80
CA MET A 450 -4.51 -11.06 -5.94
C MET A 450 -5.14 -12.37 -5.42
N PRO A 451 -4.65 -13.58 -5.74
CA PRO A 451 -5.24 -14.80 -5.20
C PRO A 451 -5.17 -14.90 -3.68
N TYR A 452 -4.13 -14.35 -3.05
CA TYR A 452 -3.97 -14.33 -1.60
C TYR A 452 -4.99 -13.39 -0.94
N ALA A 453 -5.07 -12.16 -1.45
CA ALA A 453 -6.04 -11.18 -0.98
C ALA A 453 -7.49 -11.65 -1.19
N MET A 454 -7.79 -12.32 -2.31
CA MET A 454 -9.12 -12.88 -2.57
C MET A 454 -9.52 -13.99 -1.59
N VAL A 455 -8.57 -14.83 -1.14
CA VAL A 455 -8.83 -15.84 -0.09
C VAL A 455 -9.15 -15.16 1.24
N VAL A 456 -8.42 -14.10 1.58
CA VAL A 456 -8.70 -13.29 2.77
C VAL A 456 -10.05 -12.59 2.63
N ALA A 457 -10.33 -11.95 1.48
CA ALA A 457 -11.60 -11.30 1.20
C ALA A 457 -12.82 -12.23 1.34
N ALA A 458 -12.72 -13.45 0.79
CA ALA A 458 -13.77 -14.46 0.93
C ALA A 458 -14.02 -14.83 2.40
N SER A 459 -12.96 -14.88 3.20
CA SER A 459 -13.07 -15.12 4.65
C SER A 459 -13.69 -13.93 5.38
N CYS A 460 -13.39 -12.70 4.96
CA CYS A 460 -14.00 -11.47 5.48
C CYS A 460 -15.50 -11.41 5.16
N LEU A 461 -15.91 -11.78 3.94
CA LEU A 461 -17.33 -11.83 3.58
C LEU A 461 -18.14 -12.73 4.53
N VAL A 462 -17.60 -13.91 4.88
CA VAL A 462 -18.24 -14.80 5.88
C VAL A 462 -18.26 -14.13 7.25
N GLY A 463 -17.13 -13.57 7.69
CA GLY A 463 -17.04 -12.91 8.99
C GLY A 463 -18.00 -11.73 9.13
N TYR A 464 -18.08 -10.83 8.12
CA TYR A 464 -19.02 -9.69 8.15
C TYR A 464 -20.48 -10.11 8.00
N THR A 465 -20.77 -11.21 7.30
CA THR A 465 -22.10 -11.80 7.29
C THR A 465 -22.50 -12.24 8.70
N VAL A 466 -21.61 -12.93 9.41
CA VAL A 466 -21.86 -13.31 10.82
C VAL A 466 -21.99 -12.07 11.71
N ALA A 467 -21.13 -11.06 11.52
CA ALA A 467 -21.11 -9.84 12.32
C ALA A 467 -22.43 -9.07 12.30
N GLY A 468 -23.13 -9.08 11.18
CA GLY A 468 -24.42 -8.43 11.02
C GLY A 468 -25.53 -9.01 11.90
N PHE A 469 -25.41 -10.29 12.27
CA PHE A 469 -26.40 -10.99 13.07
C PHE A 469 -25.92 -11.32 14.50
N VAL A 470 -24.61 -11.54 14.65
CA VAL A 470 -23.99 -11.91 15.91
C VAL A 470 -22.83 -10.97 16.19
N GLN A 471 -23.06 -9.89 16.92
CA GLN A 471 -22.08 -8.84 17.22
C GLN A 471 -21.07 -9.25 18.30
N ASN A 472 -20.69 -10.53 18.30
CA ASN A 472 -19.70 -11.10 19.22
C ASN A 472 -18.38 -11.32 18.49
N TRP A 473 -17.32 -10.69 18.98
CA TRP A 473 -16.01 -10.76 18.36
C TRP A 473 -15.49 -12.19 18.13
N PHE A 474 -15.67 -13.09 19.11
CA PHE A 474 -15.21 -14.48 18.98
C PHE A 474 -15.94 -15.24 17.87
N ALA A 475 -17.24 -15.01 17.72
CA ALA A 475 -18.03 -15.62 16.64
C ALA A 475 -17.61 -15.05 15.27
N VAL A 476 -17.46 -13.74 15.15
CA VAL A 476 -17.10 -13.03 13.94
C VAL A 476 -15.69 -13.42 13.48
N PHE A 477 -14.71 -13.21 14.34
CA PHE A 477 -13.31 -13.50 14.02
C PHE A 477 -13.08 -15.01 13.87
N GLY A 478 -13.68 -15.83 14.73
CA GLY A 478 -13.60 -17.28 14.66
C GLY A 478 -14.15 -17.85 13.36
N SER A 479 -15.32 -17.38 12.89
CA SER A 479 -15.88 -17.81 11.60
C SER A 479 -14.99 -17.44 10.41
N ALA A 480 -14.42 -16.23 10.41
CA ALA A 480 -13.50 -15.77 9.38
C ALA A 480 -12.19 -16.58 9.36
N VAL A 481 -11.59 -16.83 10.53
CA VAL A 481 -10.36 -17.66 10.65
C VAL A 481 -10.61 -19.10 10.22
N VAL A 482 -11.72 -19.72 10.65
CA VAL A 482 -12.08 -21.08 10.21
C VAL A 482 -12.22 -21.14 8.70
N THR A 483 -12.92 -20.16 8.09
CA THR A 483 -13.07 -20.09 6.63
C THR A 483 -11.73 -19.98 5.94
N LEU A 484 -10.83 -19.12 6.42
CA LEU A 484 -9.47 -18.96 5.89
C LEU A 484 -8.73 -20.30 5.86
N PHE A 485 -8.68 -21.01 6.99
CA PHE A 485 -7.96 -22.28 7.07
C PHE A 485 -8.63 -23.42 6.29
N VAL A 486 -9.95 -23.43 6.16
CA VAL A 486 -10.66 -24.38 5.27
C VAL A 486 -10.23 -24.16 3.83
N ILE A 487 -10.26 -22.90 3.34
CA ILE A 487 -9.85 -22.59 1.97
C ILE A 487 -8.38 -22.97 1.74
N LEU A 488 -7.48 -22.59 2.66
CA LEU A 488 -6.06 -22.94 2.57
C LEU A 488 -5.82 -24.46 2.55
N THR A 489 -6.56 -25.20 3.35
CA THR A 489 -6.47 -26.68 3.38
C THR A 489 -6.92 -27.30 2.05
N VAL A 490 -8.02 -26.81 1.48
CA VAL A 490 -8.51 -27.25 0.18
C VAL A 490 -7.48 -26.94 -0.93
N LEU A 491 -6.92 -25.74 -0.95
CA LEU A 491 -5.89 -25.35 -1.92
C LEU A 491 -4.62 -26.20 -1.77
N LYS A 492 -4.20 -26.45 -0.53
CA LYS A 492 -3.02 -27.30 -0.26
C LYS A 492 -3.21 -28.74 -0.74
N ASN A 493 -4.40 -29.28 -0.57
CA ASN A 493 -4.72 -30.65 -1.03
C ASN A 493 -4.78 -30.74 -2.56
N LYS A 494 -5.32 -29.71 -3.24
CA LYS A 494 -5.33 -29.64 -4.71
C LYS A 494 -3.93 -29.55 -5.32
N ASN A 495 -2.98 -28.90 -4.65
CA ASN A 495 -1.59 -28.80 -5.13
C ASN A 495 -0.77 -30.08 -4.88
N LYS A 496 -1.29 -31.03 -4.11
CA LYS A 496 -0.65 -32.35 -3.89
C LYS A 496 -1.14 -33.45 -4.82
N ALA A 497 -2.32 -33.27 -5.43
CA ALA A 497 -2.92 -34.13 -6.44
C ALA A 497 -2.47 -33.72 -7.86
#